data_5950de5e0121b7d66231ea14ccb5018b
#
_entry.id   5950de5e0121b7d66231ea14ccb5018b
#
_cell.length_a   1.000
_cell.length_b   1.000
_cell.length_c   1.000
_cell.angle_alpha   90.00
_cell.angle_beta   90.00
_cell.angle_gamma   90.00
#
_symmetry.space_group_name_H-M   'P 1'
#
loop_
_entity.id
_entity.type
_entity.pdbx_description
1 polymer ?
#
loop_
_entity_poly.entity_id
_entity_poly.type
_entity_poly.pdbx_seq_one_letter_code
_entity_poly.pdbx_strand_id
1 'polypeptide(L)'
;LRTLNVQGDVIAETLEVADIPACVRESAFRTQRTLEVDPGEMPSGVLNAPSVLVEIAEASQAFDGRPPETPHVINLSLLPFSPEDHIHLSESTGTGAVTMLSRGYGNCRITSTEVNGLWRVQYFNSTDQLILDTLEVTDIPAVACAAKEDLDDSAERLKEIREVLV
;
A
#
# COMPACT_ATOMS: atom_id res chain seq x y z
N LEU A 1 -19.74 -2.18 -4.77
CA LEU A 1 -19.62 -3.11 -3.64
C LEU A 1 -20.88 -3.95 -3.53
N ARG A 2 -20.73 -5.26 -3.42
CA ARG A 2 -21.85 -6.19 -3.20
C ARG A 2 -21.66 -6.88 -1.86
N THR A 3 -22.70 -6.82 -1.03
CA THR A 3 -22.75 -7.59 0.20
C THR A 3 -23.53 -8.87 -0.07
N LEU A 4 -22.93 -10.01 0.26
CA LEU A 4 -23.53 -11.33 0.05
C LEU A 4 -23.94 -11.94 1.39
N ASN A 5 -25.02 -12.73 1.40
CA ASN A 5 -25.34 -13.59 2.54
C ASN A 5 -24.48 -14.88 2.51
N VAL A 6 -24.66 -15.73 3.50
CA VAL A 6 -23.90 -17.01 3.60
C VAL A 6 -24.23 -18.00 2.47
N GLN A 7 -25.34 -17.81 1.75
CA GLN A 7 -25.75 -18.60 0.59
C GLN A 7 -25.19 -18.04 -0.73
N GLY A 8 -24.58 -16.84 -0.71
CA GLY A 8 -24.03 -16.18 -1.88
C GLY A 8 -25.01 -15.23 -2.60
N ASP A 9 -26.21 -15.00 -2.04
CA ASP A 9 -27.18 -14.07 -2.62
C ASP A 9 -26.79 -12.62 -2.29
N VAL A 10 -27.00 -11.72 -3.24
CA VAL A 10 -26.75 -10.26 -3.05
C VAL A 10 -27.86 -9.70 -2.15
N ILE A 11 -27.49 -9.23 -0.96
CA ILE A 11 -28.41 -8.60 0.00
C ILE A 11 -28.30 -7.07 0.00
N ALA A 12 -27.19 -6.53 -0.47
CA ALA A 12 -27.01 -5.09 -0.68
C ALA A 12 -26.01 -4.83 -1.80
N GLU A 13 -26.25 -3.78 -2.55
CA GLU A 13 -25.35 -3.29 -3.60
C GLU A 13 -25.17 -1.79 -3.44
N THR A 14 -23.92 -1.33 -3.39
CA THR A 14 -23.58 0.09 -3.29
C THR A 14 -22.58 0.47 -4.37
N LEU A 15 -22.75 1.65 -4.95
CA LEU A 15 -21.80 2.29 -5.82
C LEU A 15 -21.05 3.37 -5.02
N GLU A 16 -19.74 3.30 -5.06
CA GLU A 16 -18.86 4.27 -4.41
C GLU A 16 -18.01 4.95 -5.48
N VAL A 17 -17.93 6.27 -5.44
CA VAL A 17 -17.03 7.09 -6.25
C VAL A 17 -16.08 7.78 -5.30
N ALA A 18 -14.84 7.37 -5.31
CA ALA A 18 -13.79 7.86 -4.42
C ALA A 18 -12.42 7.66 -5.09
N ASP A 19 -11.41 8.30 -4.55
CA ASP A 19 -10.00 8.08 -4.96
C ASP A 19 -9.53 6.65 -4.71
N ILE A 20 -10.03 6.05 -3.63
CA ILE A 20 -9.82 4.64 -3.28
C ILE A 20 -11.05 4.12 -2.51
N PRO A 21 -11.44 2.84 -2.65
CA PRO A 21 -12.57 2.28 -1.92
C PRO A 21 -12.41 2.39 -0.41
N ALA A 22 -13.48 2.79 0.29
CA ALA A 22 -13.48 2.94 1.76
C ALA A 22 -13.05 1.65 2.48
N CYS A 23 -13.46 0.48 1.97
CA CYS A 23 -13.09 -0.81 2.55
C CYS A 23 -11.56 -1.06 2.50
N VAL A 24 -10.85 -0.53 1.51
CA VAL A 24 -9.37 -0.59 1.44
C VAL A 24 -8.77 0.27 2.53
N ARG A 25 -9.23 1.52 2.65
CA ARG A 25 -8.76 2.47 3.67
C ARG A 25 -8.99 1.92 5.08
N GLU A 26 -10.19 1.41 5.36
CA GLU A 26 -10.51 0.81 6.65
C GLU A 26 -9.67 -0.45 6.97
N SER A 27 -9.40 -1.27 5.96
CA SER A 27 -8.63 -2.51 6.15
C SER A 27 -7.14 -2.26 6.31
N ALA A 28 -6.59 -1.25 5.66
CA ALA A 28 -5.18 -0.90 5.71
C ALA A 28 -4.71 -0.57 7.14
N PHE A 29 -5.61 0.02 7.95
CA PHE A 29 -5.28 0.49 9.30
C PHE A 29 -5.81 -0.42 10.43
N ARG A 30 -6.32 -1.60 10.09
CA ARG A 30 -6.97 -2.48 11.08
C ARG A 30 -6.00 -3.20 12.04
N THR A 31 -4.79 -3.52 11.60
CA THR A 31 -3.83 -4.36 12.33
C THR A 31 -2.45 -3.71 12.42
N GLN A 32 -2.42 -2.43 12.77
CA GLN A 32 -1.16 -1.72 12.81
C GLN A 32 -0.46 -1.87 14.15
N ARG A 33 0.86 -2.02 14.11
CA ARG A 33 1.74 -2.06 15.27
C ARG A 33 2.91 -1.10 15.12
N THR A 34 3.48 -0.72 16.23
CA THR A 34 4.77 -0.04 16.25
C THR A 34 5.87 -1.04 15.89
N LEU A 35 6.80 -0.64 15.05
CA LEU A 35 7.98 -1.44 14.74
C LEU A 35 9.00 -1.27 15.88
N GLU A 36 9.28 -2.37 16.56
CA GLU A 36 10.38 -2.44 17.51
C GLU A 36 11.58 -3.08 16.82
N VAL A 37 12.72 -2.39 16.84
CA VAL A 37 13.97 -2.91 16.27
C VAL A 37 14.79 -3.46 17.42
N ASP A 38 14.95 -4.79 17.44
CA ASP A 38 15.80 -5.46 18.42
C ASP A 38 17.28 -5.34 17.96
N PRO A 39 18.16 -4.71 18.76
CA PRO A 39 19.57 -4.64 18.44
C PRO A 39 20.32 -5.95 18.74
N GLY A 40 19.61 -7.03 19.00
CA GLY A 40 20.18 -8.33 19.32
C GLY A 40 21.02 -8.96 18.21
N GLU A 41 21.27 -10.26 18.32
CA GLU A 41 22.11 -11.00 17.38
C GLU A 41 21.44 -11.10 16.00
N MET A 42 22.05 -10.49 14.97
CA MET A 42 21.50 -10.52 13.62
C MET A 42 21.73 -11.88 12.96
N PRO A 43 20.74 -12.40 12.20
CA PRO A 43 20.95 -13.61 11.40
C PRO A 43 22.14 -13.47 10.44
N SER A 44 22.81 -14.59 10.18
CA SER A 44 23.93 -14.61 9.23
C SER A 44 23.47 -14.14 7.85
N GLY A 45 24.21 -13.20 7.24
CA GLY A 45 23.90 -12.65 5.93
C GLY A 45 23.01 -11.39 5.94
N VAL A 46 22.44 -11.02 7.08
CA VAL A 46 21.70 -9.76 7.24
C VAL A 46 22.73 -8.64 7.51
N LEU A 47 22.77 -7.65 6.61
CA LEU A 47 23.78 -6.58 6.64
C LEU A 47 23.16 -5.18 6.68
N ASN A 48 22.18 -4.91 5.81
CA ASN A 48 21.65 -3.57 5.57
C ASN A 48 20.20 -3.39 6.08
N ALA A 49 19.43 -4.47 6.20
CA ALA A 49 18.06 -4.41 6.70
C ALA A 49 17.93 -3.73 8.07
N PRO A 50 18.84 -3.92 9.06
CA PRO A 50 18.71 -3.27 10.35
C PRO A 50 18.69 -1.74 10.29
N SER A 51 19.52 -1.13 9.42
CA SER A 51 19.54 0.32 9.25
C SER A 51 18.20 0.84 8.66
N VAL A 52 17.65 0.10 7.70
CA VAL A 52 16.36 0.42 7.08
C VAL A 52 15.22 0.24 8.09
N LEU A 53 15.26 -0.79 8.93
CA LEU A 53 14.25 -1.00 9.98
C LEU A 53 14.26 0.13 11.01
N VAL A 54 15.42 0.67 11.39
CA VAL A 54 15.51 1.85 12.26
C VAL A 54 14.87 3.07 11.59
N GLU A 55 15.19 3.32 10.33
CA GLU A 55 14.64 4.44 9.55
C GLU A 55 13.10 4.32 9.42
N ILE A 56 12.59 3.12 9.15
CA ILE A 56 11.14 2.84 9.13
C ILE A 56 10.51 3.09 10.49
N ALA A 57 11.13 2.61 11.57
CA ALA A 57 10.61 2.77 12.91
C ALA A 57 10.45 4.26 13.28
N GLU A 58 11.45 5.08 12.98
CA GLU A 58 11.41 6.52 13.20
C GLU A 58 10.31 7.20 12.35
N ALA A 59 10.25 6.90 11.05
CA ALA A 59 9.26 7.47 10.15
C ALA A 59 7.83 7.06 10.53
N SER A 60 7.60 5.78 10.84
CA SER A 60 6.29 5.26 11.27
C SER A 60 5.85 5.81 12.62
N GLN A 61 6.78 6.08 13.53
CA GLN A 61 6.48 6.68 14.82
C GLN A 61 6.08 8.17 14.69
N ALA A 62 6.65 8.87 13.70
CA ALA A 62 6.31 10.25 13.38
C ALA A 62 5.00 10.38 12.58
N PHE A 63 4.50 9.29 12.01
CA PHE A 63 3.29 9.28 11.19
C PHE A 63 2.03 9.39 12.04
N ASP A 64 1.24 10.44 11.82
CA ASP A 64 0.04 10.77 12.60
C ASP A 64 -1.29 10.23 12.01
N GLY A 65 -1.20 9.40 10.97
CA GLY A 65 -2.36 8.81 10.30
C GLY A 65 -2.99 9.72 9.24
N ARG A 66 -2.40 10.88 8.94
CA ARG A 66 -2.87 11.80 7.90
C ARG A 66 -1.99 11.73 6.66
N PRO A 67 -2.55 12.06 5.47
CA PRO A 67 -1.74 12.19 4.28
C PRO A 67 -0.59 13.18 4.51
N PRO A 68 0.67 12.74 4.46
CA PRO A 68 1.79 13.65 4.60
C PRO A 68 1.94 14.51 3.33
N GLU A 69 2.42 15.73 3.46
CA GLU A 69 2.73 16.58 2.31
C GLU A 69 3.77 15.90 1.38
N THR A 70 4.73 15.20 1.98
CA THR A 70 5.71 14.38 1.27
C THR A 70 5.86 13.06 2.01
N PRO A 71 5.52 11.92 1.40
CA PRO A 71 5.74 10.61 2.01
C PRO A 71 7.22 10.35 2.26
N HIS A 72 7.53 9.63 3.33
CA HIS A 72 8.87 9.10 3.53
C HIS A 72 9.04 7.86 2.66
N VAL A 73 10.00 7.89 1.71
CA VAL A 73 10.20 6.83 0.72
C VAL A 73 11.62 6.27 0.81
N ILE A 74 11.72 4.97 1.01
CA ILE A 74 12.98 4.22 0.99
C ILE A 74 13.01 3.36 -0.27
N ASN A 75 13.99 3.58 -1.14
CA ASN A 75 14.15 2.81 -2.38
C ASN A 75 15.09 1.62 -2.17
N LEU A 76 14.51 0.44 -1.98
CA LEU A 76 15.25 -0.80 -1.77
C LEU A 76 16.05 -1.24 -3.01
N SER A 77 15.62 -0.87 -4.22
CA SER A 77 16.34 -1.21 -5.46
C SER A 77 17.68 -0.50 -5.59
N LEU A 78 17.92 0.57 -4.84
CA LEU A 78 19.18 1.30 -4.80
C LEU A 78 20.11 0.86 -3.66
N LEU A 79 19.63 0.01 -2.77
CA LEU A 79 20.39 -0.47 -1.64
C LEU A 79 21.05 -1.83 -1.94
N PRO A 80 22.26 -2.08 -1.43
CA PRO A 80 22.95 -3.36 -1.62
C PRO A 80 22.38 -4.44 -0.69
N PHE A 81 21.10 -4.77 -0.89
CA PHE A 81 20.41 -5.77 -0.09
C PHE A 81 20.79 -7.19 -0.50
N SER A 82 21.10 -8.03 0.49
CA SER A 82 21.22 -9.47 0.33
C SER A 82 19.84 -10.12 0.27
N PRO A 83 19.70 -11.37 -0.19
CA PRO A 83 18.46 -12.13 -0.04
C PRO A 83 18.00 -12.23 1.42
N GLU A 84 18.94 -12.36 2.35
CA GLU A 84 18.69 -12.44 3.79
C GLU A 84 18.17 -11.11 4.34
N ASP A 85 18.67 -9.97 3.84
CA ASP A 85 18.12 -8.64 4.17
C ASP A 85 16.65 -8.52 3.77
N HIS A 86 16.29 -8.98 2.56
CA HIS A 86 14.90 -8.94 2.10
C HIS A 86 13.97 -9.82 2.94
N ILE A 87 14.43 -11.01 3.34
CA ILE A 87 13.67 -11.92 4.21
C ILE A 87 13.47 -11.26 5.58
N HIS A 88 14.56 -10.81 6.19
CA HIS A 88 14.53 -10.19 7.51
C HIS A 88 13.63 -8.95 7.55
N LEU A 89 13.72 -8.09 6.52
CA LEU A 89 12.85 -6.92 6.38
C LEU A 89 11.38 -7.32 6.29
N SER A 90 11.05 -8.32 5.46
CA SER A 90 9.67 -8.78 5.27
C SER A 90 9.09 -9.42 6.54
N GLU A 91 9.88 -10.20 7.27
CA GLU A 91 9.47 -10.81 8.55
C GLU A 91 9.27 -9.75 9.63
N SER A 92 10.16 -8.75 9.68
CA SER A 92 10.10 -7.67 10.67
C SER A 92 8.91 -6.73 10.45
N THR A 93 8.57 -6.43 9.20
CA THR A 93 7.45 -5.53 8.87
C THR A 93 6.10 -6.24 8.80
N GLY A 94 6.10 -7.54 8.57
CA GLY A 94 4.88 -8.34 8.40
C GLY A 94 4.11 -8.00 7.12
N THR A 95 2.98 -8.68 6.92
CA THR A 95 2.08 -8.44 5.78
C THR A 95 0.71 -8.03 6.32
N GLY A 96 0.26 -6.84 5.94
CA GLY A 96 -1.04 -6.32 6.31
C GLY A 96 -2.20 -6.92 5.51
N ALA A 97 -3.40 -6.41 5.76
CA ALA A 97 -4.64 -6.97 5.21
C ALA A 97 -4.92 -6.57 3.75
N VAL A 98 -4.16 -5.62 3.18
CA VAL A 98 -4.44 -5.06 1.86
C VAL A 98 -3.34 -5.38 0.88
N THR A 99 -3.72 -5.93 -0.28
CA THR A 99 -2.86 -6.03 -1.46
C THR A 99 -3.64 -5.52 -2.67
N MET A 100 -3.08 -4.54 -3.36
CA MET A 100 -3.64 -3.97 -4.58
C MET A 100 -2.74 -4.29 -5.76
N LEU A 101 -3.34 -4.61 -6.90
CA LEU A 101 -2.66 -4.82 -8.16
C LEU A 101 -3.16 -3.76 -9.15
N SER A 102 -2.31 -2.82 -9.50
CA SER A 102 -2.59 -1.82 -10.54
C SER A 102 -2.01 -2.27 -11.87
N ARG A 103 -2.84 -2.22 -12.93
CA ARG A 103 -2.50 -2.60 -14.31
C ARG A 103 -2.96 -1.47 -15.22
N GLY A 104 -2.20 -0.43 -15.31
CA GLY A 104 -2.51 0.69 -16.20
C GLY A 104 -1.24 1.14 -16.90
N TYR A 105 -0.47 1.94 -16.22
CA TYR A 105 0.82 2.45 -16.70
C TYR A 105 1.99 1.56 -16.23
N GLY A 106 1.86 0.24 -16.32
CA GLY A 106 2.76 -0.77 -15.81
C GLY A 106 2.08 -1.68 -14.77
N ASN A 107 2.74 -2.78 -14.41
CA ASN A 107 2.26 -3.63 -13.34
C ASN A 107 2.82 -3.12 -12.01
N CYS A 108 1.95 -2.75 -11.09
CA CYS A 108 2.33 -2.31 -9.76
C CYS A 108 1.61 -3.15 -8.70
N ARG A 109 2.35 -3.63 -7.71
CA ARG A 109 1.82 -4.28 -6.52
C ARG A 109 2.02 -3.36 -5.31
N ILE A 110 0.94 -3.04 -4.62
CA ILE A 110 0.95 -2.21 -3.42
C ILE A 110 0.43 -3.07 -2.27
N THR A 111 1.26 -3.28 -1.25
CA THR A 111 0.92 -4.15 -0.12
C THR A 111 1.07 -3.35 1.18
N SER A 112 0.03 -3.35 2.01
CA SER A 112 0.16 -2.85 3.38
C SER A 112 1.01 -3.80 4.21
N THR A 113 1.69 -3.26 5.21
CA THR A 113 2.40 -4.06 6.22
C THR A 113 1.64 -4.05 7.54
N GLU A 114 2.16 -4.72 8.57
CA GLU A 114 1.63 -4.62 9.92
C GLU A 114 2.13 -3.37 10.66
N VAL A 115 3.11 -2.66 10.10
CA VAL A 115 3.69 -1.46 10.70
C VAL A 115 2.84 -0.23 10.35
N ASN A 116 2.67 0.66 11.32
CA ASN A 116 1.85 1.87 11.19
C ASN A 116 2.26 2.73 9.98
N GLY A 117 1.32 2.93 9.04
CA GLY A 117 1.51 3.74 7.84
C GLY A 117 2.50 3.19 6.81
N LEU A 118 3.08 2.00 7.03
CA LEU A 118 4.10 1.45 6.13
C LEU A 118 3.49 0.60 5.02
N TRP A 119 3.87 0.93 3.80
CA TRP A 119 3.49 0.23 2.58
C TRP A 119 4.71 -0.24 1.81
N ARG A 120 4.59 -1.35 1.10
CA ARG A 120 5.56 -1.79 0.09
C ARG A 120 4.95 -1.61 -1.30
N VAL A 121 5.66 -0.90 -2.16
CA VAL A 121 5.24 -0.62 -3.54
C VAL A 121 6.27 -1.19 -4.49
N GLN A 122 5.82 -2.11 -5.36
CA GLN A 122 6.68 -2.86 -6.26
C GLN A 122 6.20 -2.68 -7.70
N TYR A 123 7.10 -2.25 -8.57
CA TYR A 123 6.83 -2.07 -10.00
C TYR A 123 7.50 -3.18 -10.80
N PHE A 124 6.77 -3.68 -11.77
CA PHE A 124 7.21 -4.76 -12.65
C PHE A 124 7.15 -4.31 -14.11
N ASN A 125 8.09 -4.80 -14.92
CA ASN A 125 8.06 -4.59 -16.36
C ASN A 125 7.03 -5.53 -17.04
N SER A 126 6.95 -5.44 -18.39
CA SER A 126 6.03 -6.28 -19.18
C SER A 126 6.34 -7.80 -19.16
N THR A 127 7.50 -8.18 -18.64
CA THR A 127 7.92 -9.58 -18.45
C THR A 127 7.87 -10.00 -16.99
N ASP A 128 7.12 -9.27 -16.16
CA ASP A 128 6.93 -9.51 -14.72
C ASP A 128 8.23 -9.50 -13.90
N GLN A 129 9.28 -8.83 -14.39
CA GLN A 129 10.51 -8.62 -13.62
C GLN A 129 10.36 -7.37 -12.75
N LEU A 130 10.75 -7.48 -11.48
CA LEU A 130 10.80 -6.37 -10.54
C LEU A 130 11.83 -5.33 -11.00
N ILE A 131 11.38 -4.09 -11.22
CA ILE A 131 12.22 -2.95 -11.66
C ILE A 131 12.39 -1.89 -10.60
N LEU A 132 11.44 -1.78 -9.65
CA LEU A 132 11.51 -0.85 -8.53
C LEU A 132 10.78 -1.44 -7.32
N ASP A 133 11.43 -1.37 -6.18
CA ASP A 133 10.89 -1.83 -4.89
C ASP A 133 11.10 -0.71 -3.86
N THR A 134 10.00 -0.14 -3.37
CA THR A 134 10.03 0.95 -2.39
C THR A 134 9.23 0.60 -1.15
N LEU A 135 9.64 1.20 -0.03
CA LEU A 135 8.85 1.29 1.18
C LEU A 135 8.41 2.74 1.34
N GLU A 136 7.14 2.95 1.65
CA GLU A 136 6.54 4.28 1.76
C GLU A 136 5.78 4.38 3.08
N VAL A 137 6.09 5.41 3.88
CA VAL A 137 5.33 5.74 5.09
C VAL A 137 4.35 6.85 4.74
N THR A 138 3.07 6.47 4.63
CA THR A 138 1.96 7.34 4.25
C THR A 138 0.62 6.72 4.68
N ASP A 139 -0.48 7.44 4.53
CA ASP A 139 -1.83 6.88 4.70
C ASP A 139 -2.14 5.87 3.59
N ILE A 140 -2.14 6.30 2.34
CA ILE A 140 -2.28 5.44 1.15
C ILE A 140 -1.28 5.91 0.09
N PRO A 141 -0.47 5.02 -0.50
CA PRO A 141 0.43 5.40 -1.59
C PRO A 141 -0.31 6.06 -2.75
N ALA A 142 0.20 7.17 -3.25
CA ALA A 142 -0.45 7.95 -4.31
C ALA A 142 -0.74 7.13 -5.57
N VAL A 143 0.12 6.14 -5.90
CA VAL A 143 -0.08 5.23 -7.04
C VAL A 143 -1.30 4.33 -6.90
N ALA A 144 -1.85 4.18 -5.70
CA ALA A 144 -3.07 3.41 -5.43
C ALA A 144 -4.34 4.23 -5.59
N CYS A 145 -4.24 5.54 -5.58
CA CYS A 145 -5.36 6.47 -5.63
C CYS A 145 -5.67 6.87 -7.08
N ALA A 146 -6.94 7.08 -7.38
CA ALA A 146 -7.35 7.67 -8.65
C ALA A 146 -6.85 9.12 -8.73
N ALA A 147 -6.38 9.52 -9.89
CA ALA A 147 -6.00 10.89 -10.15
C ALA A 147 -7.22 11.82 -10.10
N LYS A 148 -7.00 13.08 -9.76
CA LYS A 148 -8.09 14.05 -9.67
C LYS A 148 -8.82 14.21 -10.99
N GLU A 149 -8.08 14.21 -12.11
CA GLU A 149 -8.62 14.30 -13.46
C GLU A 149 -9.58 13.13 -13.78
N ASP A 150 -9.21 11.90 -13.38
CA ASP A 150 -10.06 10.71 -13.57
C ASP A 150 -11.35 10.78 -12.73
N LEU A 151 -11.28 11.38 -11.55
CA LEU A 151 -12.45 11.61 -10.69
C LEU A 151 -13.38 12.67 -11.29
N ASP A 152 -12.83 13.76 -11.81
CA ASP A 152 -13.59 14.84 -12.43
C ASP A 152 -14.30 14.31 -13.69
N ASP A 153 -13.62 13.58 -14.58
CA ASP A 153 -14.21 12.92 -15.74
C ASP A 153 -15.31 11.92 -15.38
N SER A 154 -15.08 11.14 -14.34
CA SER A 154 -16.08 10.17 -13.85
C SER A 154 -17.32 10.87 -13.30
N ALA A 155 -17.15 11.99 -12.61
CA ALA A 155 -18.26 12.80 -12.11
C ALA A 155 -19.10 13.41 -13.22
N GLU A 156 -18.47 13.88 -14.32
CA GLU A 156 -19.18 14.41 -15.50
C GLU A 156 -19.98 13.29 -16.19
N ARG A 157 -19.36 12.14 -16.43
CA ARG A 157 -20.05 10.99 -17.04
C ARG A 157 -21.25 10.52 -16.22
N LEU A 158 -21.16 10.52 -14.90
CA LEU A 158 -22.28 10.17 -14.03
C LEU A 158 -23.43 11.18 -14.14
N LYS A 159 -23.14 12.48 -14.30
CA LYS A 159 -24.17 13.51 -14.56
C LYS A 159 -24.89 13.26 -15.88
N GLU A 160 -24.15 13.00 -16.96
CA GLU A 160 -24.70 12.70 -18.28
C GLU A 160 -25.61 11.45 -18.24
N ILE A 161 -25.15 10.37 -17.61
CA ILE A 161 -25.93 9.13 -17.45
C ILE A 161 -27.22 9.41 -16.69
N ARG A 162 -27.17 10.20 -15.64
CA ARG A 162 -28.36 10.56 -14.85
C ARG A 162 -29.36 11.36 -15.67
N GLU A 163 -28.92 12.28 -16.52
CA GLU A 163 -29.77 13.10 -17.38
C GLU A 163 -30.52 12.27 -18.43
N VAL A 164 -29.93 11.17 -18.89
CA VAL A 164 -30.56 10.25 -19.85
C VAL A 164 -31.55 9.29 -19.19
N LEU A 165 -31.40 9.03 -17.89
CA LEU A 165 -32.26 8.10 -17.15
C LEU A 165 -33.49 8.76 -16.49
N VAL A 166 -33.60 10.08 -16.54
CA VAL A 166 -34.73 10.88 -16.04
C VAL A 166 -35.55 11.39 -17.21
#